data_cc6b5a5a418cbfd23a332d9d9801f84e
#
_entry.id   cc6b5a5a418cbfd23a332d9d9801f84e
#
_cell.length_a   1.000
_cell.length_b   1.000
_cell.length_c   1.000
_cell.angle_alpha   90.00
_cell.angle_beta   90.00
_cell.angle_gamma   90.00
#
_symmetry.space_group_name_H-M   'P 1'
#
loop_
_entity.id
_entity.type
_entity.pdbx_description
1 polymer ?
#
loop_
_entity_poly.entity_id
_entity_poly.type
_entity_poly.pdbx_seq_one_letter_code
_entity_poly.pdbx_strand_id
1 'polypeptide(L)'
;MSAPSRLAVTLAGQHVADVERVRGRLRLAYTDHGARPGTTPLSLSLPRERATFTGDAVETYLRGILPESPTAIDALRATHGVDPSDPLDVLGAIGRDCAGAVQFFHPDELDELDKHDEARDDDASLVPARRSDIEARLASMRSGNDSPWTMPGEHWSLGGVQDRRLGRTGR
;
A
#
# COMPACT_ATOMS: atom_id res chain seq x y z
N MET A 1 -4.98 -14.95 10.63
CA MET A 1 -5.92 -14.76 9.50
C MET A 1 -5.26 -15.38 8.27
N SER A 2 -6.02 -15.98 7.35
CA SER A 2 -5.41 -16.52 6.11
C SER A 2 -5.10 -15.36 5.17
N ALA A 3 -3.94 -15.41 4.48
CA ALA A 3 -3.58 -14.42 3.47
C ALA A 3 -4.68 -14.29 2.41
N PRO A 4 -4.98 -13.10 1.90
CA PRO A 4 -5.99 -12.91 0.86
C PRO A 4 -5.56 -13.64 -0.42
N SER A 5 -6.52 -14.31 -1.05
CA SER A 5 -6.27 -14.96 -2.34
C SER A 5 -6.34 -13.99 -3.52
N ARG A 6 -7.02 -12.85 -3.35
CA ARG A 6 -7.25 -11.79 -4.34
C ARG A 6 -7.38 -10.42 -3.67
N LEU A 7 -6.88 -9.38 -4.35
CA LEU A 7 -7.08 -7.98 -4.02
C LEU A 7 -7.51 -7.22 -5.29
N ALA A 8 -8.43 -6.29 -5.15
CA ALA A 8 -8.75 -5.31 -6.17
C ALA A 8 -7.73 -4.15 -6.12
N VAL A 9 -7.32 -3.66 -7.27
CA VAL A 9 -6.33 -2.58 -7.40
C VAL A 9 -7.01 -1.36 -7.99
N THR A 10 -7.01 -0.27 -7.24
CA THR A 10 -7.49 1.02 -7.74
C THR A 10 -6.31 1.95 -8.04
N LEU A 11 -6.51 2.87 -8.97
CA LEU A 11 -5.60 3.96 -9.27
C LEU A 11 -6.40 5.26 -9.30
N ALA A 12 -6.07 6.20 -8.44
CA ALA A 12 -6.85 7.43 -8.26
C ALA A 12 -8.36 7.17 -8.05
N GLY A 13 -8.70 6.18 -7.23
CA GLY A 13 -10.06 5.78 -6.90
C GLY A 13 -10.76 4.91 -7.95
N GLN A 14 -10.18 4.66 -9.12
CA GLN A 14 -10.80 3.85 -10.17
C GLN A 14 -10.27 2.41 -10.13
N HIS A 15 -11.14 1.41 -10.16
CA HIS A 15 -10.75 0.00 -10.23
C HIS A 15 -10.14 -0.33 -11.58
N VAL A 16 -8.81 -0.54 -11.60
CA VAL A 16 -8.03 -0.73 -12.83
C VAL A 16 -7.52 -2.13 -13.04
N ALA A 17 -7.33 -2.92 -11.97
CA ALA A 17 -6.81 -4.27 -12.07
C ALA A 17 -7.22 -5.12 -10.86
N ASP A 18 -7.04 -6.43 -10.98
CA ASP A 18 -7.06 -7.39 -9.88
C ASP A 18 -5.72 -8.08 -9.78
N VAL A 19 -5.28 -8.33 -8.55
CA VAL A 19 -4.13 -9.19 -8.29
C VAL A 19 -4.58 -10.38 -7.45
N GLU A 20 -4.15 -11.57 -7.85
CA GLU A 20 -4.56 -12.81 -7.19
C GLU A 20 -3.44 -13.86 -7.22
N ARG A 21 -3.59 -14.89 -6.37
CA ARG A 21 -2.71 -16.05 -6.37
C ARG A 21 -3.37 -17.22 -7.11
N VAL A 22 -2.78 -17.60 -8.24
CA VAL A 22 -3.23 -18.72 -9.07
C VAL A 22 -2.14 -19.78 -9.10
N ARG A 23 -2.43 -20.97 -8.59
CA ARG A 23 -1.49 -22.11 -8.53
C ARG A 23 -0.11 -21.73 -7.95
N GLY A 24 -0.13 -20.94 -6.86
CA GLY A 24 1.08 -20.48 -6.16
C GLY A 24 1.82 -19.31 -6.82
N ARG A 25 1.37 -18.81 -7.97
CA ARG A 25 1.95 -17.66 -8.67
C ARG A 25 1.05 -16.45 -8.61
N LEU A 26 1.65 -15.25 -8.48
CA LEU A 26 0.91 -14.00 -8.57
C LEU A 26 0.50 -13.73 -10.02
N ARG A 27 -0.75 -13.35 -10.20
CA ARG A 27 -1.34 -12.90 -11.45
C ARG A 27 -1.96 -11.53 -11.25
N LEU A 28 -1.68 -10.60 -12.14
CA LEU A 28 -2.35 -9.32 -12.25
C LEU A 28 -3.13 -9.30 -13.56
N ALA A 29 -4.39 -8.92 -13.50
CA ALA A 29 -5.25 -8.75 -14.65
C ALA A 29 -5.87 -7.36 -14.65
N TYR A 30 -5.66 -6.59 -15.71
CA TYR A 30 -6.35 -5.32 -15.90
C TYR A 30 -7.85 -5.56 -16.11
N THR A 31 -8.67 -4.69 -15.52
CA THR A 31 -10.11 -4.60 -15.83
C THR A 31 -10.31 -4.01 -17.22
N ASP A 32 -11.54 -4.08 -17.74
CA ASP A 32 -11.90 -3.40 -18.99
C ASP A 32 -11.63 -1.90 -18.92
N HIS A 33 -11.80 -1.28 -17.74
CA HIS A 33 -11.47 0.13 -17.51
C HIS A 33 -9.96 0.36 -17.54
N GLY A 34 -9.18 -0.44 -16.81
CA GLY A 34 -7.72 -0.32 -16.74
C GLY A 34 -7.00 -0.56 -18.06
N ALA A 35 -7.58 -1.40 -18.94
CA ALA A 35 -7.04 -1.70 -20.26
C ALA A 35 -7.36 -0.65 -21.33
N ARG A 36 -8.22 0.34 -21.05
CA ARG A 36 -8.63 1.36 -22.04
C ARG A 36 -7.45 2.21 -22.52
N PRO A 37 -7.42 2.59 -23.82
CA PRO A 37 -6.49 3.58 -24.32
C PRO A 37 -6.59 4.90 -23.53
N GLY A 38 -5.46 5.46 -23.12
CA GLY A 38 -5.42 6.70 -22.33
C GLY A 38 -5.39 6.51 -20.82
N THR A 39 -5.70 5.31 -20.29
CA THR A 39 -5.53 4.99 -18.88
C THR A 39 -4.05 4.89 -18.53
N THR A 40 -3.65 5.39 -17.36
CA THR A 40 -2.29 5.25 -16.85
C THR A 40 -2.02 3.79 -16.46
N PRO A 41 -0.95 3.14 -16.96
CA PRO A 41 -0.59 1.81 -16.51
C PRO A 41 -0.08 1.84 -15.06
N LEU A 42 -0.25 0.75 -14.32
CA LEU A 42 0.29 0.61 -12.96
C LEU A 42 1.81 0.70 -12.91
N SER A 43 2.49 0.25 -13.96
CA SER A 43 3.93 0.31 -14.12
C SER A 43 4.31 0.22 -15.60
N LEU A 44 5.46 0.74 -15.96
CA LEU A 44 6.03 0.55 -17.31
C LEU A 44 6.33 -0.93 -17.60
N SER A 45 6.60 -1.73 -16.58
CA SER A 45 6.79 -3.18 -16.72
C SER A 45 5.46 -3.97 -16.83
N LEU A 46 4.34 -3.31 -16.59
CA LEU A 46 2.99 -3.85 -16.67
C LEU A 46 2.13 -3.01 -17.63
N PRO A 47 2.51 -2.92 -18.92
CA PRO A 47 1.80 -2.08 -19.89
C PRO A 47 0.37 -2.60 -20.11
N ARG A 48 -0.61 -1.69 -20.16
CA ARG A 48 -2.05 -2.00 -20.26
C ARG A 48 -2.46 -2.73 -21.55
N GLU A 49 -1.66 -2.63 -22.58
CA GLU A 49 -1.86 -3.31 -23.88
C GLU A 49 -1.85 -4.83 -23.74
N ARG A 50 -1.26 -5.33 -22.66
CA ARG A 50 -1.34 -6.73 -22.26
C ARG A 50 -2.26 -6.85 -21.06
N ALA A 51 -3.39 -7.50 -21.24
CA ALA A 51 -4.44 -7.59 -20.22
C ALA A 51 -4.02 -8.36 -18.95
N THR A 52 -3.06 -9.29 -19.04
CA THR A 52 -2.72 -10.19 -17.92
C THR A 52 -1.22 -10.41 -17.80
N PHE A 53 -0.70 -10.37 -16.58
CA PHE A 53 0.69 -10.64 -16.21
C PHE A 53 0.76 -11.71 -15.14
N THR A 54 1.84 -12.52 -15.13
CA THR A 54 2.05 -13.58 -14.13
C THR A 54 3.52 -13.67 -13.75
N GLY A 55 3.78 -14.11 -12.52
CA GLY A 55 5.13 -14.40 -12.02
C GLY A 55 5.94 -13.15 -11.71
N ASP A 56 7.22 -13.16 -12.07
CA ASP A 56 8.25 -12.24 -11.58
C ASP A 56 7.93 -10.75 -11.81
N ALA A 57 7.32 -10.40 -12.94
CA ALA A 57 6.98 -9.00 -13.23
C ALA A 57 5.96 -8.45 -12.23
N VAL A 58 4.96 -9.26 -11.87
CA VAL A 58 3.94 -8.90 -10.87
C VAL A 58 4.55 -8.85 -9.47
N GLU A 59 5.35 -9.86 -9.13
CA GLU A 59 5.99 -9.93 -7.82
C GLU A 59 6.96 -8.76 -7.60
N THR A 60 7.79 -8.44 -8.58
CA THR A 60 8.70 -7.30 -8.53
C THR A 60 7.95 -5.97 -8.36
N TYR A 61 6.85 -5.78 -9.09
CA TYR A 61 6.02 -4.60 -8.95
C TYR A 61 5.45 -4.47 -7.54
N LEU A 62 4.81 -5.53 -7.02
CA LEU A 62 4.19 -5.50 -5.70
C LEU A 62 5.23 -5.31 -4.58
N ARG A 63 6.38 -5.96 -4.67
CA ARG A 63 7.47 -5.76 -3.71
C ARG A 63 8.03 -4.34 -3.76
N GLY A 64 8.10 -3.72 -4.92
CA GLY A 64 8.61 -2.36 -5.10
C GLY A 64 7.73 -1.27 -4.45
N ILE A 65 6.50 -1.57 -4.07
CA ILE A 65 5.62 -0.64 -3.35
C ILE A 65 5.55 -0.93 -1.84
N LEU A 66 6.18 -2.01 -1.38
CA LEU A 66 6.25 -2.36 0.05
C LEU A 66 7.45 -1.70 0.73
N PRO A 67 7.42 -1.51 2.05
CA PRO A 67 8.56 -1.06 2.82
C PRO A 67 9.72 -2.05 2.73
N GLU A 68 10.95 -1.54 2.53
CA GLU A 68 12.18 -2.35 2.48
C GLU A 68 12.92 -2.42 3.82
N SER A 69 12.61 -1.53 4.75
CA SER A 69 13.28 -1.47 6.05
C SER A 69 12.94 -2.69 6.90
N PRO A 70 13.93 -3.43 7.44
CA PRO A 70 13.67 -4.54 8.35
C PRO A 70 12.83 -4.14 9.55
N THR A 71 13.05 -2.97 10.12
CA THR A 71 12.29 -2.44 11.26
C THR A 71 10.80 -2.22 10.88
N ALA A 72 10.53 -1.70 9.67
CA ALA A 72 9.17 -1.52 9.20
C ALA A 72 8.48 -2.88 8.95
N ILE A 73 9.21 -3.85 8.40
CA ILE A 73 8.73 -5.21 8.18
C ILE A 73 8.38 -5.89 9.51
N ASP A 74 9.23 -5.78 10.52
CA ASP A 74 8.98 -6.36 11.85
C ASP A 74 7.79 -5.67 12.54
N ALA A 75 7.64 -4.36 12.39
CA ALA A 75 6.48 -3.62 12.89
C ALA A 75 5.18 -4.07 12.23
N LEU A 76 5.17 -4.27 10.91
CA LEU A 76 4.01 -4.79 10.18
C LEU A 76 3.61 -6.19 10.65
N ARG A 77 4.59 -7.08 10.83
CA ARG A 77 4.35 -8.41 11.39
C ARG A 77 3.74 -8.34 12.78
N ALA A 78 4.29 -7.49 13.66
CA ALA A 78 3.83 -7.36 15.04
C ALA A 78 2.42 -6.74 15.13
N THR A 79 2.12 -5.74 14.29
CA THR A 79 0.87 -4.98 14.36
C THR A 79 -0.28 -5.68 13.63
N HIS A 80 -0.02 -6.25 12.46
CA HIS A 80 -1.05 -6.80 11.57
C HIS A 80 -1.05 -8.33 11.52
N GLY A 81 -0.02 -9.00 12.05
CA GLY A 81 0.11 -10.46 12.01
C GLY A 81 0.31 -11.02 10.61
N VAL A 82 0.82 -10.20 9.69
CA VAL A 82 1.04 -10.56 8.28
C VAL A 82 2.34 -11.34 8.09
N ASP A 83 2.38 -12.14 7.03
CA ASP A 83 3.63 -12.73 6.53
C ASP A 83 4.33 -11.75 5.58
N PRO A 84 5.46 -11.13 5.96
CA PRO A 84 6.16 -10.16 5.12
C PRO A 84 6.74 -10.77 3.84
N SER A 85 6.86 -12.09 3.77
CA SER A 85 7.32 -12.78 2.56
C SER A 85 6.23 -12.85 1.48
N ASP A 86 4.97 -12.67 1.87
CA ASP A 86 3.82 -12.66 0.97
C ASP A 86 3.32 -11.23 0.67
N PRO A 87 3.58 -10.67 -0.53
CA PRO A 87 3.13 -9.34 -0.88
C PRO A 87 1.61 -9.13 -0.80
N LEU A 88 0.80 -10.17 -1.07
CA LEU A 88 -0.66 -10.05 -0.97
C LEU A 88 -1.12 -9.94 0.48
N ASP A 89 -0.48 -10.66 1.40
CA ASP A 89 -0.82 -10.60 2.81
C ASP A 89 -0.52 -9.19 3.37
N VAL A 90 0.65 -8.65 3.05
CA VAL A 90 1.03 -7.30 3.46
C VAL A 90 0.11 -6.25 2.83
N LEU A 91 -0.12 -6.30 1.51
CA LEU A 91 -0.97 -5.33 0.82
C LEU A 91 -2.44 -5.42 1.23
N GLY A 92 -2.94 -6.59 1.60
CA GLY A 92 -4.26 -6.75 2.19
C GLY A 92 -4.42 -5.98 3.51
N ALA A 93 -3.35 -5.83 4.28
CA ALA A 93 -3.37 -5.13 5.57
C ALA A 93 -3.13 -3.61 5.44
N ILE A 94 -2.21 -3.19 4.54
CA ILE A 94 -1.75 -1.78 4.50
C ILE A 94 -1.89 -1.13 3.11
N GLY A 95 -2.42 -1.84 2.11
CA GLY A 95 -2.40 -1.40 0.71
C GLY A 95 -3.31 -0.20 0.38
N ARG A 96 -4.04 0.37 1.36
CA ARG A 96 -4.91 1.53 1.13
C ARG A 96 -4.14 2.83 0.90
N ASP A 97 -2.89 2.91 1.37
CA ASP A 97 -2.05 4.12 1.31
C ASP A 97 -0.72 3.83 0.63
N CYS A 98 -0.75 3.29 -0.58
CA CYS A 98 0.46 3.04 -1.36
C CYS A 98 0.94 4.28 -2.10
N ALA A 99 2.24 4.33 -2.41
CA ALA A 99 2.82 5.38 -3.23
C ALA A 99 2.19 5.42 -4.63
N GLY A 100 1.99 6.61 -5.18
CA GLY A 100 1.52 6.79 -6.56
C GLY A 100 0.01 6.67 -6.77
N ALA A 101 -0.80 6.93 -5.74
CA ALA A 101 -2.27 6.88 -5.77
C ALA A 101 -2.84 5.48 -6.10
N VAL A 102 -2.00 4.44 -6.02
CA VAL A 102 -2.45 3.04 -6.12
C VAL A 102 -2.93 2.58 -4.76
N GLN A 103 -4.05 1.86 -4.72
CA GLN A 103 -4.60 1.29 -3.49
C GLN A 103 -5.02 -0.16 -3.73
N PHE A 104 -4.98 -0.96 -2.67
CA PHE A 104 -5.37 -2.37 -2.68
C PHE A 104 -6.48 -2.59 -1.67
N PHE A 105 -7.54 -3.26 -2.10
CA PHE A 105 -8.72 -3.54 -1.31
C PHE A 105 -9.08 -5.02 -1.38
N HIS A 106 -9.68 -5.55 -0.32
CA HIS A 106 -10.41 -6.80 -0.45
C HIS A 106 -11.59 -6.59 -1.41
N PRO A 107 -11.95 -7.58 -2.24
CA PRO A 107 -13.04 -7.42 -3.22
C PRO A 107 -14.36 -6.95 -2.59
N ASP A 108 -14.68 -7.43 -1.39
CA ASP A 108 -15.90 -7.07 -0.65
C ASP A 108 -15.93 -5.59 -0.24
N GLU A 109 -14.75 -4.98 -0.03
CA GLU A 109 -14.62 -3.56 0.34
C GLU A 109 -14.79 -2.63 -0.87
N LEU A 110 -14.47 -3.11 -2.07
CA LEU A 110 -14.61 -2.33 -3.29
C LEU A 110 -16.08 -1.99 -3.57
N ASP A 111 -16.98 -2.94 -3.35
CA ASP A 111 -18.43 -2.75 -3.54
C ASP A 111 -19.01 -1.69 -2.58
N GLU A 112 -18.37 -1.48 -1.43
CA GLU A 112 -18.77 -0.43 -0.48
C GLU A 112 -18.23 0.95 -0.90
N LEU A 113 -17.04 1.01 -1.49
CA LEU A 113 -16.46 2.26 -1.99
C LEU A 113 -17.28 2.85 -3.13
N ASP A 114 -17.72 2.03 -4.08
CA ASP A 114 -18.58 2.48 -5.19
C ASP A 114 -19.91 3.09 -4.70
N LYS A 115 -20.43 2.61 -3.56
CA LYS A 115 -21.64 3.16 -2.94
C LYS A 115 -21.40 4.48 -2.20
N HIS A 116 -20.17 4.72 -1.74
CA HIS A 116 -19.80 5.92 -1.00
C HIS A 116 -19.22 7.03 -1.89
N ASP A 117 -18.81 6.74 -3.13
CA ASP A 117 -18.24 7.73 -4.04
C ASP A 117 -19.28 8.80 -4.49
N GLU A 118 -20.58 8.46 -4.43
CA GLU A 118 -21.66 9.43 -4.62
C GLU A 118 -21.86 10.41 -3.45
N ALA A 119 -21.20 10.15 -2.30
CA ALA A 119 -21.35 10.92 -1.05
C ALA A 119 -20.02 11.50 -0.53
N ARG A 120 -18.92 11.44 -1.29
CA ARG A 120 -17.67 12.08 -0.91
C ARG A 120 -17.77 13.59 -1.01
N ASP A 121 -18.15 14.20 0.11
CA ASP A 121 -17.76 15.55 0.45
C ASP A 121 -16.25 15.52 0.70
N ASP A 122 -15.44 16.06 -0.22
CA ASP A 122 -13.97 16.03 -0.19
C ASP A 122 -13.35 16.58 1.11
N ASP A 123 -14.14 17.25 1.93
CA ASP A 123 -13.75 17.87 3.20
C ASP A 123 -13.87 16.92 4.41
N ALA A 124 -14.58 15.80 4.29
CA ALA A 124 -14.87 14.92 5.42
C ALA A 124 -13.72 13.98 5.82
N SER A 125 -12.68 13.84 4.96
CA SER A 125 -11.56 12.92 5.20
C SER A 125 -10.34 13.56 5.90
N LEU A 126 -10.29 14.89 5.99
CA LEU A 126 -9.16 15.60 6.61
C LEU A 126 -9.38 15.75 8.12
N VAL A 127 -8.63 14.98 8.90
CA VAL A 127 -8.56 15.16 10.35
C VAL A 127 -7.42 16.14 10.66
N PRO A 128 -7.72 17.37 11.16
CA PRO A 128 -6.68 18.33 11.49
C PRO A 128 -5.77 17.77 12.59
N ALA A 129 -4.48 17.64 12.31
CA ALA A 129 -3.50 17.25 13.31
C ALA A 129 -3.31 18.39 14.33
N ARG A 130 -3.37 18.07 15.62
CA ARG A 130 -3.06 19.03 16.67
C ARG A 130 -1.55 19.20 16.76
N ARG A 131 -1.11 20.42 17.05
CA ARG A 131 0.32 20.72 17.23
C ARG A 131 0.97 19.82 18.28
N SER A 132 0.27 19.55 19.38
CA SER A 132 0.72 18.63 20.43
C SER A 132 1.03 17.21 19.92
N ASP A 133 0.23 16.71 18.98
CA ASP A 133 0.37 15.36 18.43
C ASP A 133 1.60 15.29 17.51
N ILE A 134 1.83 16.35 16.73
CA ILE A 134 3.02 16.52 15.90
C ILE A 134 4.28 16.63 16.77
N GLU A 135 4.27 17.44 17.83
CA GLU A 135 5.39 17.61 18.74
C GLU A 135 5.73 16.31 19.49
N ALA A 136 4.72 15.56 19.96
CA ALA A 136 4.90 14.26 20.60
C ALA A 136 5.52 13.24 19.64
N ARG A 137 5.06 13.22 18.39
CA ARG A 137 5.58 12.36 17.34
C ARG A 137 7.04 12.67 17.00
N LEU A 138 7.37 13.94 16.83
CA LEU A 138 8.76 14.39 16.60
C LEU A 138 9.68 14.06 17.77
N ALA A 139 9.19 14.17 19.01
CA ALA A 139 9.95 13.81 20.20
C ALA A 139 10.22 12.30 20.27
N SER A 140 9.23 11.45 19.96
CA SER A 140 9.37 10.00 19.86
C SER A 140 10.42 9.59 18.84
N MET A 141 10.41 10.20 17.66
CA MET A 141 11.41 9.96 16.62
C MET A 141 12.83 10.36 17.02
N ARG A 142 12.99 11.45 17.78
CA ARG A 142 14.30 11.92 18.27
C ARG A 142 14.86 11.04 19.38
N SER A 143 14.02 10.41 20.19
CA SER A 143 14.45 9.55 21.30
C SER A 143 14.96 8.19 20.85
N GLY A 144 14.91 7.87 19.55
CA GLY A 144 15.34 6.57 19.03
C GLY A 144 14.45 5.42 19.51
N ASN A 145 13.32 5.73 20.10
CA ASN A 145 12.30 4.75 20.38
C ASN A 145 11.72 4.33 19.04
N ASP A 146 11.93 3.09 18.62
CA ASP A 146 11.41 2.46 17.39
C ASP A 146 9.88 2.34 17.45
N SER A 147 9.22 3.43 17.83
CA SER A 147 7.77 3.54 17.70
C SER A 147 7.46 3.55 16.21
N PRO A 148 6.59 2.68 15.73
CA PRO A 148 6.21 2.66 14.33
C PRO A 148 5.76 4.07 13.92
N TRP A 149 6.17 4.47 12.74
CA TRP A 149 5.84 5.77 12.11
C TRP A 149 4.33 6.03 12.01
N THR A 150 3.52 5.00 12.29
CA THR A 150 2.07 5.01 12.23
C THR A 150 1.44 5.31 13.59
N MET A 151 0.47 6.22 13.62
CA MET A 151 -0.45 6.38 14.75
C MET A 151 -1.52 5.27 14.73
N PRO A 152 -2.12 4.92 15.88
CA PRO A 152 -3.27 4.01 15.88
C PRO A 152 -4.36 4.49 14.92
N GLY A 153 -4.72 3.67 13.94
CA GLY A 153 -5.69 4.00 12.89
C GLY A 153 -5.11 4.61 11.61
N GLU A 154 -3.81 4.87 11.55
CA GLU A 154 -3.13 5.26 10.30
C GLU A 154 -2.58 4.03 9.58
N HIS A 155 -2.86 3.94 8.29
CA HIS A 155 -2.38 2.87 7.40
C HIS A 155 -1.45 3.50 6.35
N TRP A 156 -0.14 3.45 6.59
CA TRP A 156 0.84 4.03 5.67
C TRP A 156 1.68 2.93 5.05
N SER A 157 1.67 2.84 3.74
CA SER A 157 2.66 2.07 2.99
C SER A 157 3.54 3.03 2.18
N LEU A 158 4.54 3.63 2.82
CA LEU A 158 5.51 4.45 2.12
C LEU A 158 6.67 3.54 1.65
N GLY A 159 6.64 3.13 0.39
CA GLY A 159 7.82 2.64 -0.28
C GLY A 159 8.89 3.74 -0.27
N GLY A 160 10.11 3.42 0.20
CA GLY A 160 11.24 4.32 0.14
C GLY A 160 11.46 5.23 1.35
N VAL A 161 10.85 4.99 2.49
CA VAL A 161 11.27 5.62 3.75
C VAL A 161 12.66 5.10 4.14
N GLN A 162 13.69 5.82 3.67
CA GLN A 162 15.05 5.61 4.16
C GLN A 162 15.21 6.34 5.48
N ASP A 163 15.42 5.60 6.56
CA ASP A 163 15.91 6.14 7.83
C ASP A 163 17.34 6.67 7.61
N ARG A 164 17.44 7.95 7.26
CA ARG A 164 18.73 8.65 7.24
C ARG A 164 19.13 8.88 8.68
N ARG A 165 19.80 7.92 9.28
CA ARG A 165 20.65 8.21 10.44
C ARG A 165 21.63 9.28 9.99
N LEU A 166 21.39 10.51 10.40
CA LEU A 166 22.40 11.56 10.39
C LEU A 166 23.55 11.07 11.25
N GLY A 167 24.57 10.51 10.62
CA GLY A 167 25.79 10.10 11.26
C GLY A 167 26.37 11.31 11.97
N ARG A 168 26.36 11.26 13.30
CA ARG A 168 27.05 12.20 14.14
C ARG A 168 28.53 11.91 13.97
N THR A 169 29.19 12.61 13.02
CA THR A 169 30.63 12.64 12.95
C THR A 169 31.11 13.36 14.19
N GLY A 170 31.64 12.56 15.14
CA GLY A 170 32.37 13.11 16.28
C GLY A 170 33.64 13.80 15.81
N ARG A 171 33.88 14.99 16.32
CA ARG A 171 35.18 15.53 16.71
C ARG A 171 35.04 16.18 18.06
#